data_ee7074e7e836c220fad51d470899f2dc
#
_entry.id   ee7074e7e836c220fad51d470899f2dc
#
_cell.length_a   1.000
_cell.length_b   1.000
_cell.length_c   1.000
_cell.angle_alpha   90.00
_cell.angle_beta   90.00
_cell.angle_gamma   90.00
#
_symmetry.space_group_name_H-M   'P 1'
#
loop_
_entity.id
_entity.type
_entity.pdbx_description
1 polymer ?
#
loop_
_entity_poly.entity_id
_entity_poly.type
_entity_poly.pdbx_seq_one_letter_code
_entity_poly.pdbx_strand_id
1 'polypeptide(L)'
;DAIWVKDVSNVNKKISWFKDEKKIERVLPLCDHITCGNKFLAAYAKKFNENVTIIPSSVDTSLYKSLQRKSNGIIKIGWVGSHTTVKHLESITSVFLKLKLKYKDGIEFTVIGDENYVNRKLNIKGVKWNNEKEVELFNSFDIGVMPLPNNEWTKGKCGMKGLLYMSVGIPTVMSKVGMNHDIINHGENGFLASGEDEWIQTLSNLIEDEKLRKMIGESGRKTVLDHYSKDTVKEKYYKLYNSLIEKHEKNSTTPKTH
;
A
#
# COMPACT_ATOMS: atom_id res chain seq x y z
N ASP A 1 1.44 -7.04 8.83
CA ASP A 1 2.83 -7.19 8.39
C ASP A 1 3.39 -8.58 8.77
N ALA A 2 4.40 -9.04 8.05
CA ALA A 2 5.08 -10.32 8.29
C ALA A 2 6.01 -10.22 9.53
N ILE A 3 5.43 -10.09 10.72
CA ILE A 3 6.15 -9.79 11.96
C ILE A 3 7.07 -10.92 12.45
N TRP A 4 6.95 -12.12 11.89
CA TRP A 4 7.87 -13.25 12.11
C TRP A 4 9.18 -13.10 11.31
N VAL A 5 9.22 -12.18 10.35
CA VAL A 5 10.43 -11.89 9.56
C VAL A 5 11.26 -10.83 10.28
N LYS A 6 12.57 -11.09 10.39
CA LYS A 6 13.49 -10.14 10.98
C LYS A 6 13.79 -9.01 10.00
N ASP A 7 12.93 -7.99 9.99
CA ASP A 7 13.24 -6.70 9.35
C ASP A 7 13.36 -5.64 10.44
N VAL A 8 14.58 -5.23 10.71
CA VAL A 8 14.87 -4.25 11.76
C VAL A 8 15.35 -2.97 11.10
N SER A 9 14.56 -1.89 11.26
CA SER A 9 15.02 -0.56 10.86
C SER A 9 16.27 -0.18 11.67
N ASN A 10 17.15 0.65 11.08
CA ASN A 10 18.35 1.11 11.77
C ASN A 10 18.05 1.77 13.13
N VAL A 11 16.89 2.42 13.26
CA VAL A 11 16.42 3.06 14.50
C VAL A 11 16.16 2.01 15.60
N ASN A 12 15.59 0.86 15.25
CA ASN A 12 15.20 -0.19 16.20
C ASN A 12 16.30 -1.26 16.39
N LYS A 13 17.45 -1.10 15.75
CA LYS A 13 18.53 -2.09 15.79
C LYS A 13 19.02 -2.38 17.22
N LYS A 14 19.06 -1.36 18.09
CA LYS A 14 19.53 -1.48 19.50
C LYS A 14 18.56 -2.28 20.38
N ILE A 15 17.26 -2.34 20.05
CA ILE A 15 16.24 -3.04 20.83
C ILE A 15 15.73 -4.30 20.12
N SER A 16 16.33 -4.64 18.99
CA SER A 16 15.90 -5.79 18.17
C SER A 16 16.07 -7.15 18.86
N TRP A 17 16.95 -7.23 19.85
CA TRP A 17 17.16 -8.45 20.64
C TRP A 17 15.98 -8.79 21.55
N PHE A 18 15.11 -7.82 21.89
CA PHE A 18 13.84 -8.06 22.59
C PHE A 18 12.72 -8.56 21.68
N LYS A 19 12.92 -8.53 20.35
CA LYS A 19 11.91 -8.97 19.40
C LYS A 19 11.85 -10.49 19.38
N ASP A 20 10.77 -11.03 19.92
CA ASP A 20 10.46 -12.44 19.87
C ASP A 20 9.72 -12.77 18.57
N GLU A 21 10.44 -13.26 17.57
CA GLU A 21 9.91 -13.60 16.25
C GLU A 21 8.91 -14.77 16.30
N LYS A 22 9.07 -15.66 17.29
CA LYS A 22 8.19 -16.82 17.52
C LYS A 22 6.94 -16.50 18.33
N LYS A 23 6.81 -15.26 18.84
CA LYS A 23 5.64 -14.88 19.65
C LYS A 23 4.32 -15.13 18.89
N ILE A 24 4.29 -14.76 17.60
CA ILE A 24 3.09 -14.91 16.79
C ILE A 24 2.70 -16.38 16.62
N GLU A 25 3.66 -17.30 16.48
CA GLU A 25 3.42 -18.74 16.38
C GLU A 25 2.77 -19.33 17.62
N ARG A 26 3.05 -18.77 18.80
CA ARG A 26 2.42 -19.18 20.06
C ARG A 26 1.04 -18.57 20.28
N VAL A 27 0.77 -17.40 19.68
CA VAL A 27 -0.52 -16.70 19.82
C VAL A 27 -1.57 -17.23 18.86
N LEU A 28 -1.18 -17.49 17.59
CA LEU A 28 -2.13 -17.92 16.56
C LEU A 28 -2.98 -19.14 16.91
N PRO A 29 -2.43 -20.22 17.55
CA PRO A 29 -3.25 -21.37 17.96
C PRO A 29 -4.28 -21.06 19.05
N LEU A 30 -4.10 -19.98 19.81
CA LEU A 30 -4.98 -19.59 20.92
C LEU A 30 -6.16 -18.73 20.48
N CYS A 31 -6.21 -18.33 19.20
CA CYS A 31 -7.27 -17.50 18.67
C CYS A 31 -8.43 -18.37 18.16
N ASP A 32 -9.67 -17.98 18.45
CA ASP A 32 -10.87 -18.62 17.87
C ASP A 32 -10.95 -18.39 16.37
N HIS A 33 -10.50 -17.21 15.90
CA HIS A 33 -10.46 -16.84 14.50
C HIS A 33 -9.38 -15.80 14.22
N ILE A 34 -8.79 -15.84 13.02
CA ILE A 34 -7.71 -14.93 12.60
C ILE A 34 -8.14 -14.17 11.34
N THR A 35 -7.99 -12.85 11.36
CA THR A 35 -8.14 -12.02 10.16
C THR A 35 -6.77 -11.59 9.64
N CYS A 36 -6.56 -11.76 8.34
CA CYS A 36 -5.31 -11.40 7.66
C CYS A 36 -5.57 -10.40 6.53
N GLY A 37 -4.68 -9.43 6.36
CA GLY A 37 -4.83 -8.40 5.34
C GLY A 37 -4.53 -8.85 3.91
N ASN A 38 -3.85 -9.99 3.73
CA ASN A 38 -3.52 -10.54 2.42
C ASN A 38 -3.29 -12.06 2.45
N LYS A 39 -3.18 -12.65 1.25
CA LYS A 39 -2.99 -14.10 1.06
C LYS A 39 -1.70 -14.64 1.67
N PHE A 40 -0.61 -13.86 1.64
CA PHE A 40 0.68 -14.26 2.19
C PHE A 40 0.61 -14.41 3.72
N LEU A 41 0.01 -13.44 4.39
CA LEU A 41 -0.22 -13.49 5.83
C LEU A 41 -1.16 -14.63 6.21
N ALA A 42 -2.23 -14.83 5.42
CA ALA A 42 -3.19 -15.91 5.65
C ALA A 42 -2.55 -17.30 5.48
N ALA A 43 -1.71 -17.49 4.47
CA ALA A 43 -0.99 -18.73 4.25
C ALA A 43 -0.04 -19.07 5.43
N TYR A 44 0.57 -18.05 6.03
CA TYR A 44 1.37 -18.26 7.23
C TYR A 44 0.49 -18.61 8.44
N ALA A 45 -0.57 -17.86 8.69
CA ALA A 45 -1.48 -18.08 9.83
C ALA A 45 -2.13 -19.47 9.78
N LYS A 46 -2.49 -19.97 8.59
CA LYS A 46 -3.08 -21.30 8.38
C LYS A 46 -2.18 -22.48 8.80
N LYS A 47 -0.88 -22.26 8.99
CA LYS A 47 0.01 -23.28 9.56
C LYS A 47 -0.28 -23.57 11.04
N PHE A 48 -0.95 -22.66 11.72
CA PHE A 48 -1.17 -22.68 13.17
C PHE A 48 -2.66 -22.68 13.56
N ASN A 49 -3.55 -22.22 12.67
CA ASN A 49 -4.98 -22.14 12.92
C ASN A 49 -5.76 -22.24 11.61
N GLU A 50 -6.73 -23.14 11.53
CA GLU A 50 -7.55 -23.35 10.32
C GLU A 50 -8.56 -22.21 10.09
N ASN A 51 -8.98 -21.53 11.15
CA ASN A 51 -9.98 -20.47 11.11
C ASN A 51 -9.34 -19.13 10.68
N VAL A 52 -9.05 -18.98 9.40
CA VAL A 52 -8.40 -17.77 8.85
C VAL A 52 -9.25 -17.16 7.74
N THR A 53 -9.59 -15.88 7.87
CA THR A 53 -10.26 -15.09 6.82
C THR A 53 -9.40 -13.93 6.34
N ILE A 54 -9.39 -13.69 5.03
CA ILE A 54 -8.71 -12.54 4.44
C ILE A 54 -9.66 -11.36 4.38
N ILE A 55 -9.32 -10.30 5.11
CA ILE A 55 -10.02 -9.01 5.06
C ILE A 55 -8.97 -7.94 4.77
N PRO A 56 -9.00 -7.31 3.58
CA PRO A 56 -7.97 -6.35 3.18
C PRO A 56 -8.05 -5.07 4.00
N SER A 57 -7.00 -4.26 3.93
CA SER A 57 -7.00 -2.89 4.43
C SER A 57 -8.05 -2.05 3.69
N SER A 58 -8.62 -1.07 4.39
CA SER A 58 -9.65 -0.18 3.83
C SER A 58 -9.22 1.28 3.84
N VAL A 59 -9.83 2.06 2.95
CA VAL A 59 -9.68 3.51 2.86
C VAL A 59 -11.02 4.19 3.15
N ASP A 60 -10.99 5.25 3.93
CA ASP A 60 -12.16 6.12 4.12
C ASP A 60 -12.37 6.99 2.87
N THR A 61 -13.15 6.48 1.93
CA THR A 61 -13.41 7.15 0.65
C THR A 61 -14.30 8.38 0.76
N SER A 62 -14.91 8.62 1.93
CA SER A 62 -15.61 9.86 2.22
C SER A 62 -14.64 11.00 2.53
N LEU A 63 -13.49 10.67 3.11
CA LEU A 63 -12.38 11.59 3.40
C LEU A 63 -11.48 11.74 2.17
N TYR A 64 -10.98 10.62 1.62
CA TYR A 64 -10.07 10.61 0.47
C TYR A 64 -10.82 10.80 -0.84
N LYS A 65 -11.17 12.06 -1.14
CA LYS A 65 -11.86 12.44 -2.38
C LYS A 65 -10.89 12.93 -3.44
N SER A 66 -11.20 12.64 -4.69
CA SER A 66 -10.52 13.26 -5.83
C SER A 66 -10.89 14.73 -5.89
N LEU A 67 -9.88 15.61 -5.88
CA LEU A 67 -10.03 17.05 -6.02
C LEU A 67 -9.62 17.47 -7.43
N GLN A 68 -10.24 18.55 -7.91
CA GLN A 68 -9.88 19.12 -9.21
C GLN A 68 -8.45 19.68 -9.14
N ARG A 69 -7.57 19.16 -9.99
CA ARG A 69 -6.18 19.60 -10.06
C ARG A 69 -6.01 20.69 -11.11
N LYS A 70 -5.29 21.74 -10.75
CA LYS A 70 -4.84 22.73 -11.72
C LYS A 70 -3.48 22.28 -12.24
N SER A 71 -3.42 21.88 -13.51
CA SER A 71 -2.15 21.58 -14.17
C SER A 71 -1.36 22.89 -14.41
N ASN A 72 -0.11 22.89 -14.06
CA ASN A 72 0.86 23.94 -14.42
C ASN A 72 1.84 23.47 -15.50
N GLY A 73 1.53 22.34 -16.16
CA GLY A 73 2.39 21.74 -17.19
C GLY A 73 3.54 20.88 -16.65
N ILE A 74 3.75 20.84 -15.32
CA ILE A 74 4.78 20.01 -14.67
C ILE A 74 4.10 18.78 -14.08
N ILE A 75 4.58 17.58 -14.44
CA ILE A 75 4.05 16.32 -13.93
C ILE A 75 4.72 15.97 -12.60
N LYS A 76 3.94 15.89 -11.55
CA LYS A 76 4.38 15.58 -10.19
C LYS A 76 4.28 14.10 -9.90
N ILE A 77 5.44 13.47 -9.70
CA ILE A 77 5.54 12.05 -9.30
C ILE A 77 5.76 12.02 -7.81
N GLY A 78 4.80 11.45 -7.08
CA GLY A 78 4.76 11.49 -5.63
C GLY A 78 4.98 10.14 -4.95
N TRP A 79 5.68 10.18 -3.83
CA TRP A 79 5.80 9.07 -2.89
C TRP A 79 5.52 9.55 -1.47
N VAL A 80 4.85 8.70 -0.68
CA VAL A 80 4.54 8.96 0.72
C VAL A 80 5.14 7.87 1.60
N GLY A 81 5.77 8.26 2.69
CA GLY A 81 6.29 7.30 3.66
C GLY A 81 7.18 7.96 4.72
N SER A 82 7.57 7.18 5.72
CA SER A 82 8.44 7.63 6.80
C SER A 82 9.92 7.47 6.45
N HIS A 83 10.79 8.08 7.26
CA HIS A 83 12.25 7.90 7.17
C HIS A 83 12.71 6.43 7.19
N THR A 84 11.95 5.52 7.83
CA THR A 84 12.28 4.08 7.86
C THR A 84 11.97 3.38 6.55
N THR A 85 11.09 3.94 5.72
CA THR A 85 10.63 3.34 4.45
C THR A 85 11.17 4.06 3.21
N VAL A 86 11.85 5.19 3.36
CA VAL A 86 12.46 5.95 2.24
C VAL A 86 13.46 5.11 1.44
N LYS A 87 14.13 4.13 2.08
CA LYS A 87 14.99 3.14 1.41
C LYS A 87 14.30 2.43 0.24
N HIS A 88 12.97 2.27 0.29
CA HIS A 88 12.21 1.67 -0.79
C HIS A 88 12.08 2.63 -2.00
N LEU A 89 11.91 3.92 -1.75
CA LEU A 89 11.95 4.92 -2.80
C LEU A 89 13.34 4.98 -3.44
N GLU A 90 14.39 4.94 -2.62
CA GLU A 90 15.77 5.01 -3.09
C GLU A 90 16.14 3.84 -4.00
N SER A 91 15.46 2.68 -3.90
CA SER A 91 15.69 1.54 -4.79
C SER A 91 15.38 1.82 -6.27
N ILE A 92 14.61 2.87 -6.58
CA ILE A 92 14.32 3.32 -7.95
C ILE A 92 14.91 4.70 -8.27
N THR A 93 15.92 5.14 -7.51
CA THR A 93 16.58 6.44 -7.77
C THR A 93 17.20 6.52 -9.17
N SER A 94 17.75 5.41 -9.69
CA SER A 94 18.29 5.34 -11.05
C SER A 94 17.22 5.62 -12.11
N VAL A 95 16.00 5.07 -11.91
CA VAL A 95 14.84 5.35 -12.76
C VAL A 95 14.53 6.85 -12.78
N PHE A 96 14.45 7.47 -11.60
CA PHE A 96 14.15 8.90 -11.48
C PHE A 96 15.22 9.78 -12.13
N LEU A 97 16.49 9.41 -12.01
CA LEU A 97 17.59 10.14 -12.68
C LEU A 97 17.46 10.07 -14.20
N LYS A 98 17.14 8.90 -14.77
CA LYS A 98 16.93 8.73 -16.20
C LYS A 98 15.71 9.52 -16.70
N LEU A 99 14.60 9.50 -15.96
CA LEU A 99 13.42 10.29 -16.26
C LEU A 99 13.73 11.81 -16.19
N LYS A 100 14.48 12.26 -15.17
CA LYS A 100 14.88 13.67 -15.06
C LYS A 100 15.77 14.12 -16.19
N LEU A 101 16.66 13.28 -16.69
CA LEU A 101 17.48 13.55 -17.87
C LEU A 101 16.61 13.70 -19.14
N LYS A 102 15.59 12.83 -19.30
CA LYS A 102 14.69 12.84 -20.46
C LYS A 102 13.73 14.03 -20.45
N TYR A 103 13.06 14.28 -19.33
CA TYR A 103 11.95 15.24 -19.24
C TYR A 103 12.33 16.59 -18.61
N LYS A 104 13.53 16.70 -18.05
CA LYS A 104 14.09 17.94 -17.46
C LYS A 104 13.09 18.58 -16.48
N ASP A 105 12.69 19.82 -16.74
CA ASP A 105 11.80 20.60 -15.89
C ASP A 105 10.31 20.30 -16.12
N GLY A 106 9.98 19.42 -17.07
CA GLY A 106 8.63 18.92 -17.27
C GLY A 106 8.15 17.95 -16.17
N ILE A 107 9.04 17.48 -15.29
CA ILE A 107 8.69 16.61 -14.18
C ILE A 107 9.29 17.08 -12.85
N GLU A 108 8.57 16.80 -11.77
CA GLU A 108 8.96 17.05 -10.39
C GLU A 108 8.73 15.79 -9.54
N PHE A 109 9.66 15.53 -8.60
CA PHE A 109 9.49 14.44 -7.63
C PHE A 109 9.18 15.01 -6.25
N THR A 110 8.15 14.47 -5.60
CA THR A 110 7.71 14.90 -4.28
C THR A 110 7.75 13.73 -3.30
N VAL A 111 8.37 13.94 -2.14
CA VAL A 111 8.45 12.98 -1.04
C VAL A 111 7.74 13.56 0.18
N ILE A 112 6.72 12.86 0.68
CA ILE A 112 5.93 13.31 1.85
C ILE A 112 6.16 12.32 2.99
N GLY A 113 6.35 12.87 4.21
CA GLY A 113 6.44 12.13 5.45
C GLY A 113 7.83 12.03 6.06
N ASP A 114 8.86 12.50 5.35
CA ASP A 114 10.22 12.70 5.89
C ASP A 114 10.73 14.08 5.50
N GLU A 115 10.54 15.07 6.35
CA GLU A 115 10.95 16.47 6.12
C GLU A 115 12.48 16.65 6.05
N ASN A 116 13.23 15.68 6.57
CA ASN A 116 14.69 15.71 6.53
C ASN A 116 15.26 15.04 5.28
N TYR A 117 14.43 14.41 4.46
CA TYR A 117 14.90 13.77 3.23
C TYR A 117 15.33 14.80 2.21
N VAL A 118 16.55 14.63 1.72
CA VAL A 118 17.15 15.48 0.66
C VAL A 118 17.81 14.60 -0.39
N ASN A 119 17.41 14.77 -1.64
CA ASN A 119 18.14 14.21 -2.78
C ASN A 119 18.53 15.33 -3.73
N ARG A 120 19.79 15.79 -3.63
CA ARG A 120 20.30 16.91 -4.41
C ARG A 120 20.33 16.65 -5.92
N LYS A 121 20.57 15.39 -6.35
CA LYS A 121 20.63 15.03 -7.78
C LYS A 121 19.26 15.13 -8.46
N LEU A 122 18.19 14.91 -7.71
CA LEU A 122 16.82 14.98 -8.19
C LEU A 122 16.12 16.27 -7.79
N ASN A 123 16.82 17.17 -7.07
CA ASN A 123 16.25 18.38 -6.48
C ASN A 123 15.03 18.10 -5.60
N ILE A 124 15.07 17.00 -4.82
CA ILE A 124 14.00 16.66 -3.90
C ILE A 124 14.32 17.19 -2.51
N LYS A 125 13.32 17.85 -1.91
CA LYS A 125 13.24 18.13 -0.47
C LYS A 125 12.00 17.45 0.06
N GLY A 126 12.15 16.72 1.17
CA GLY A 126 11.02 16.08 1.81
C GLY A 126 10.03 17.09 2.38
N VAL A 127 8.76 16.72 2.37
CA VAL A 127 7.66 17.52 2.93
C VAL A 127 7.18 16.85 4.21
N LYS A 128 6.98 17.65 5.24
CA LYS A 128 6.44 17.17 6.51
C LYS A 128 5.04 16.60 6.33
N TRP A 129 4.78 15.46 6.96
CA TRP A 129 3.44 14.93 7.06
C TRP A 129 2.53 15.88 7.85
N ASN A 130 1.33 16.12 7.34
CA ASN A 130 0.31 16.89 8.03
C ASN A 130 -1.04 16.20 7.83
N ASN A 131 -1.63 15.70 8.93
CA ASN A 131 -2.91 14.99 8.90
C ASN A 131 -4.06 15.84 8.35
N GLU A 132 -4.10 17.14 8.64
CA GLU A 132 -5.15 18.03 8.17
C GLU A 132 -5.09 18.30 6.67
N LYS A 133 -3.87 18.21 6.08
CA LYS A 133 -3.61 18.45 4.66
C LYS A 133 -3.32 17.18 3.87
N GLU A 134 -3.48 16.02 4.50
CA GLU A 134 -3.12 14.74 3.89
C GLU A 134 -3.79 14.53 2.54
N VAL A 135 -5.10 14.76 2.45
CA VAL A 135 -5.87 14.58 1.23
C VAL A 135 -5.43 15.57 0.14
N GLU A 136 -5.13 16.82 0.50
CA GLU A 136 -4.60 17.83 -0.42
C GLU A 136 -3.21 17.43 -0.92
N LEU A 137 -2.35 16.93 -0.02
CA LEU A 137 -1.01 16.47 -0.36
C LEU A 137 -1.06 15.30 -1.35
N PHE A 138 -1.93 14.31 -1.15
CA PHE A 138 -2.12 13.24 -2.13
C PHE A 138 -2.64 13.78 -3.45
N ASN A 139 -3.64 14.65 -3.43
CA ASN A 139 -4.18 15.26 -4.64
C ASN A 139 -3.19 16.19 -5.38
N SER A 140 -2.05 16.52 -4.79
CA SER A 140 -1.00 17.30 -5.46
C SER A 140 -0.17 16.49 -6.45
N PHE A 141 -0.26 15.15 -6.43
CA PHE A 141 0.48 14.27 -7.35
C PHE A 141 -0.29 14.05 -8.65
N ASP A 142 0.42 13.88 -9.75
CA ASP A 142 -0.11 13.40 -11.03
C ASP A 142 0.09 11.90 -11.20
N ILE A 143 1.12 11.33 -10.54
CA ILE A 143 1.44 9.90 -10.54
C ILE A 143 1.90 9.52 -9.14
N GLY A 144 1.32 8.47 -8.57
CA GLY A 144 1.74 7.89 -7.29
C GLY A 144 2.64 6.67 -7.51
N VAL A 145 3.75 6.57 -6.76
CA VAL A 145 4.65 5.41 -6.86
C VAL A 145 4.78 4.67 -5.53
N MET A 146 4.79 3.33 -5.59
CA MET A 146 4.98 2.46 -4.42
C MET A 146 6.03 1.39 -4.74
N PRO A 147 7.32 1.75 -4.79
CA PRO A 147 8.39 0.79 -4.95
C PRO A 147 8.58 -0.06 -3.68
N LEU A 148 8.76 -1.36 -3.87
CA LEU A 148 9.07 -2.32 -2.82
C LEU A 148 10.07 -3.35 -3.35
N PRO A 149 11.08 -3.77 -2.55
CA PRO A 149 11.88 -4.94 -2.87
C PRO A 149 11.03 -6.20 -2.78
N ASN A 150 11.38 -7.23 -3.56
CA ASN A 150 10.69 -8.52 -3.47
C ASN A 150 11.35 -9.39 -2.39
N ASN A 151 10.85 -9.29 -1.16
CA ASN A 151 11.27 -10.12 -0.03
C ASN A 151 10.07 -10.50 0.84
N GLU A 152 10.28 -11.38 1.82
CA GLU A 152 9.19 -11.88 2.67
C GLU A 152 8.51 -10.78 3.49
N TRP A 153 9.27 -9.80 3.99
CA TRP A 153 8.69 -8.68 4.73
C TRP A 153 7.72 -7.86 3.87
N THR A 154 8.12 -7.56 2.65
CA THR A 154 7.30 -6.74 1.74
C THR A 154 6.11 -7.49 1.15
N LYS A 155 6.19 -8.82 1.01
CA LYS A 155 5.02 -9.66 0.68
C LYS A 155 3.92 -9.58 1.75
N GLY A 156 4.30 -9.33 3.01
CA GLY A 156 3.36 -9.08 4.11
C GLY A 156 2.72 -7.69 4.12
N LYS A 157 3.07 -6.78 3.20
CA LYS A 157 2.45 -5.46 3.09
C LYS A 157 1.07 -5.55 2.43
N CYS A 158 0.15 -4.68 2.88
CA CYS A 158 -1.23 -4.67 2.41
C CYS A 158 -1.54 -3.57 1.39
N GLY A 159 -0.54 -3.01 0.72
CA GLY A 159 -0.72 -2.09 -0.40
C GLY A 159 -1.32 -0.71 -0.06
N MET A 160 -1.39 -0.32 1.22
CA MET A 160 -2.11 0.86 1.69
C MET A 160 -1.76 2.15 0.94
N LYS A 161 -0.47 2.41 0.66
CA LYS A 161 -0.06 3.62 -0.08
C LYS A 161 -0.68 3.68 -1.48
N GLY A 162 -0.66 2.55 -2.19
CA GLY A 162 -1.30 2.44 -3.50
C GLY A 162 -2.80 2.67 -3.41
N LEU A 163 -3.46 2.07 -2.42
CA LEU A 163 -4.90 2.28 -2.19
C LEU A 163 -5.24 3.75 -1.91
N LEU A 164 -4.37 4.46 -1.16
CA LEU A 164 -4.54 5.90 -0.90
C LEU A 164 -4.40 6.73 -2.18
N TYR A 165 -3.40 6.47 -3.02
CA TYR A 165 -3.27 7.15 -4.31
C TYR A 165 -4.47 6.87 -5.22
N MET A 166 -4.85 5.60 -5.36
CA MET A 166 -6.01 5.20 -6.14
C MET A 166 -7.29 5.84 -5.62
N SER A 167 -7.47 5.97 -4.30
CA SER A 167 -8.67 6.54 -3.69
C SER A 167 -8.92 8.00 -4.08
N VAL A 168 -7.87 8.77 -4.35
CA VAL A 168 -7.97 10.16 -4.83
C VAL A 168 -7.87 10.26 -6.36
N GLY A 169 -7.96 9.13 -7.06
CA GLY A 169 -7.96 9.09 -8.52
C GLY A 169 -6.62 9.38 -9.18
N ILE A 170 -5.50 9.03 -8.50
CA ILE A 170 -4.15 9.18 -9.05
C ILE A 170 -3.74 7.86 -9.69
N PRO A 171 -3.27 7.85 -10.97
CA PRO A 171 -2.68 6.68 -11.56
C PRO A 171 -1.50 6.21 -10.72
N THR A 172 -1.49 4.93 -10.37
CA THR A 172 -0.59 4.37 -9.38
C THR A 172 0.30 3.31 -10.01
N VAL A 173 1.61 3.41 -9.77
CA VAL A 173 2.60 2.41 -10.18
C VAL A 173 3.17 1.74 -8.94
N MET A 174 3.04 0.42 -8.84
CA MET A 174 3.50 -0.38 -7.71
C MET A 174 4.49 -1.46 -8.16
N SER A 175 5.40 -1.85 -7.28
CA SER A 175 6.23 -3.05 -7.55
C SER A 175 5.39 -4.32 -7.67
N LYS A 176 5.79 -5.26 -8.52
CA LYS A 176 5.22 -6.60 -8.66
C LYS A 176 5.52 -7.47 -7.43
N VAL A 177 4.93 -7.14 -6.28
CA VAL A 177 5.22 -7.80 -5.00
C VAL A 177 3.93 -7.99 -4.17
N GLY A 178 3.76 -9.20 -3.64
CA GLY A 178 2.73 -9.51 -2.65
C GLY A 178 1.33 -9.08 -3.08
N MET A 179 0.61 -8.39 -2.19
CA MET A 179 -0.77 -7.96 -2.41
C MET A 179 -0.93 -6.94 -3.55
N ASN A 180 0.14 -6.31 -4.03
CA ASN A 180 0.05 -5.40 -5.16
C ASN A 180 -0.54 -6.08 -6.40
N HIS A 181 -0.28 -7.39 -6.57
CA HIS A 181 -0.88 -8.21 -7.63
C HIS A 181 -2.41 -8.42 -7.47
N ASP A 182 -2.91 -8.36 -6.24
CA ASP A 182 -4.35 -8.50 -5.97
C ASP A 182 -5.10 -7.15 -6.10
N ILE A 183 -4.38 -6.04 -5.98
CA ILE A 183 -4.94 -4.68 -6.08
C ILE A 183 -4.93 -4.18 -7.52
N ILE A 184 -3.84 -4.42 -8.24
CA ILE A 184 -3.59 -3.84 -9.56
C ILE A 184 -3.83 -4.87 -10.67
N ASN A 185 -4.80 -4.58 -11.52
CA ASN A 185 -4.93 -5.13 -12.85
C ASN A 185 -4.10 -4.25 -13.80
N HIS A 186 -2.92 -4.77 -14.20
CA HIS A 186 -1.92 -4.01 -14.94
C HIS A 186 -2.47 -3.42 -16.24
N GLY A 187 -2.38 -2.10 -16.40
CA GLY A 187 -2.88 -1.36 -17.56
C GLY A 187 -4.37 -1.02 -17.53
N GLU A 188 -5.12 -1.47 -16.51
CA GLU A 188 -6.55 -1.21 -16.38
C GLU A 188 -6.85 -0.21 -15.25
N ASN A 189 -6.39 -0.50 -14.02
CA ASN A 189 -6.65 0.31 -12.82
C ASN A 189 -5.40 0.85 -12.15
N GLY A 190 -4.24 0.57 -12.74
CA GLY A 190 -2.91 0.92 -12.25
C GLY A 190 -1.85 0.14 -13.02
N PHE A 191 -0.60 0.30 -12.61
CA PHE A 191 0.52 -0.41 -13.22
C PHE A 191 1.35 -1.16 -12.19
N LEU A 192 1.84 -2.33 -12.60
CA LEU A 192 2.84 -3.10 -11.88
C LEU A 192 4.16 -3.00 -12.66
N ALA A 193 5.25 -2.74 -11.96
CA ALA A 193 6.59 -2.66 -12.56
C ALA A 193 7.61 -3.44 -11.73
N SER A 194 8.55 -4.10 -12.42
CA SER A 194 9.73 -4.75 -11.85
C SER A 194 10.94 -4.45 -12.72
N GLY A 195 12.10 -4.27 -12.08
CA GLY A 195 13.29 -3.85 -12.82
C GLY A 195 13.21 -2.42 -13.35
N GLU A 196 14.35 -1.89 -13.75
CA GLU A 196 14.51 -0.49 -14.12
C GLU A 196 13.73 -0.13 -15.39
N ASP A 197 13.78 -0.98 -16.41
CA ASP A 197 13.20 -0.68 -17.72
C ASP A 197 11.67 -0.60 -17.67
N GLU A 198 11.00 -1.53 -16.93
CA GLU A 198 9.54 -1.48 -16.77
C GLU A 198 9.10 -0.22 -16.01
N TRP A 199 9.84 0.19 -14.97
CA TRP A 199 9.57 1.44 -14.27
C TRP A 199 9.70 2.64 -15.19
N ILE A 200 10.79 2.73 -15.98
CA ILE A 200 11.01 3.83 -16.92
C ILE A 200 9.91 3.88 -17.98
N GLN A 201 9.60 2.73 -18.59
CA GLN A 201 8.58 2.67 -19.64
C GLN A 201 7.19 3.07 -19.10
N THR A 202 6.80 2.51 -17.95
CA THR A 202 5.49 2.79 -17.35
C THR A 202 5.35 4.26 -16.96
N LEU A 203 6.36 4.81 -16.29
CA LEU A 203 6.34 6.21 -15.88
C LEU A 203 6.40 7.14 -17.10
N SER A 204 7.17 6.81 -18.15
CA SER A 204 7.20 7.58 -19.39
C SER A 204 5.83 7.64 -20.06
N ASN A 205 5.14 6.51 -20.19
CA ASN A 205 3.79 6.47 -20.76
C ASN A 205 2.82 7.37 -19.97
N LEU A 206 2.88 7.32 -18.63
CA LEU A 206 2.05 8.15 -17.79
C LEU A 206 2.44 9.65 -17.82
N ILE A 207 3.71 9.99 -18.01
CA ILE A 207 4.18 11.37 -18.15
C ILE A 207 3.68 11.96 -19.46
N GLU A 208 3.76 11.21 -20.55
CA GLU A 208 3.49 11.67 -21.91
C GLU A 208 1.98 11.70 -22.24
N ASP A 209 1.15 10.85 -21.61
CA ASP A 209 -0.27 10.69 -21.93
C ASP A 209 -1.19 11.10 -20.77
N GLU A 210 -1.77 12.30 -20.89
CA GLU A 210 -2.74 12.80 -19.90
C GLU A 210 -4.05 12.01 -19.91
N LYS A 211 -4.49 11.52 -21.07
CA LYS A 211 -5.74 10.72 -21.18
C LYS A 211 -5.56 9.39 -20.46
N LEU A 212 -4.38 8.76 -20.63
CA LEU A 212 -4.04 7.55 -19.92
C LEU A 212 -4.02 7.79 -18.40
N ARG A 213 -3.40 8.88 -17.93
CA ARG A 213 -3.40 9.22 -16.49
C ARG A 213 -4.82 9.33 -15.95
N LYS A 214 -5.70 10.03 -16.65
CA LYS A 214 -7.09 10.21 -16.25
C LYS A 214 -7.85 8.89 -16.22
N MET A 215 -7.79 8.11 -17.28
CA MET A 215 -8.46 6.82 -17.40
C MET A 215 -8.03 5.85 -16.29
N ILE A 216 -6.73 5.69 -16.07
CA ILE A 216 -6.18 4.80 -15.04
C ILE A 216 -6.52 5.30 -13.63
N GLY A 217 -6.47 6.60 -13.40
CA GLY A 217 -6.83 7.19 -12.11
C GLY A 217 -8.30 6.98 -11.76
N GLU A 218 -9.22 7.18 -12.71
CA GLU A 218 -10.66 6.95 -12.54
C GLU A 218 -10.97 5.47 -12.29
N SER A 219 -10.35 4.56 -13.05
CA SER A 219 -10.51 3.12 -12.89
C SER A 219 -9.91 2.64 -11.55
N GLY A 220 -8.74 3.16 -11.16
CA GLY A 220 -8.14 2.91 -9.86
C GLY A 220 -9.05 3.33 -8.71
N ARG A 221 -9.63 4.54 -8.78
CA ARG A 221 -10.59 5.01 -7.78
C ARG A 221 -11.81 4.11 -7.70
N LYS A 222 -12.37 3.70 -8.84
CA LYS A 222 -13.50 2.77 -8.88
C LYS A 222 -13.16 1.47 -8.17
N THR A 223 -12.00 0.90 -8.41
CA THR A 223 -11.52 -0.32 -7.72
C THR A 223 -11.51 -0.15 -6.19
N VAL A 224 -11.04 1.01 -5.69
CA VAL A 224 -11.04 1.28 -4.25
C VAL A 224 -12.46 1.41 -3.71
N LEU A 225 -13.34 2.12 -4.39
CA LEU A 225 -14.75 2.26 -3.99
C LEU A 225 -15.45 0.90 -3.89
N ASP A 226 -15.25 0.04 -4.88
CA ASP A 226 -15.95 -1.23 -4.99
C ASP A 226 -15.41 -2.30 -4.02
N HIS A 227 -14.10 -2.30 -3.72
CA HIS A 227 -13.45 -3.43 -3.03
C HIS A 227 -12.70 -3.08 -1.74
N TYR A 228 -12.26 -1.83 -1.59
CA TYR A 228 -11.37 -1.39 -0.51
C TYR A 228 -11.89 -0.19 0.27
N SER A 229 -13.13 0.26 0.00
CA SER A 229 -13.75 1.32 0.80
C SER A 229 -14.00 0.82 2.23
N LYS A 230 -14.00 1.74 3.18
CA LYS A 230 -14.34 1.48 4.58
C LYS A 230 -15.70 0.75 4.71
N ASP A 231 -16.69 1.17 3.90
CA ASP A 231 -18.03 0.58 3.95
C ASP A 231 -18.02 -0.86 3.43
N THR A 232 -17.40 -1.10 2.27
CA THR A 232 -17.27 -2.46 1.71
C THR A 232 -16.52 -3.41 2.65
N VAL A 233 -15.44 -2.95 3.28
CA VAL A 233 -14.66 -3.79 4.19
C VAL A 233 -15.36 -3.98 5.52
N LYS A 234 -16.09 -2.97 6.04
CA LYS A 234 -16.94 -3.08 7.23
C LYS A 234 -17.95 -4.22 7.08
N GLU A 235 -18.60 -4.33 5.92
CA GLU A 235 -19.55 -5.43 5.67
C GLU A 235 -18.91 -6.82 5.75
N LYS A 236 -17.64 -6.97 5.32
CA LYS A 236 -16.91 -8.23 5.47
C LYS A 236 -16.67 -8.58 6.94
N TYR A 237 -16.30 -7.60 7.78
CA TYR A 237 -16.16 -7.80 9.21
C TYR A 237 -17.50 -8.12 9.87
N TYR A 238 -18.56 -7.41 9.51
CA TYR A 238 -19.90 -7.64 10.05
C TYR A 238 -20.38 -9.07 9.78
N LYS A 239 -20.26 -9.55 8.55
CA LYS A 239 -20.59 -10.93 8.18
C LYS A 239 -19.76 -11.95 8.95
N LEU A 240 -18.46 -11.71 9.10
CA LEU A 240 -17.58 -12.58 9.86
C LEU A 240 -18.02 -12.67 11.34
N TYR A 241 -18.19 -11.54 12.00
CA TYR A 241 -18.55 -11.52 13.42
C TYR A 241 -19.91 -12.16 13.68
N ASN A 242 -20.93 -11.91 12.85
CA ASN A 242 -22.22 -12.57 12.99
C ASN A 242 -22.08 -14.09 12.85
N SER A 243 -21.31 -14.58 11.89
CA SER A 243 -21.10 -16.03 11.72
C SER A 243 -20.38 -16.66 12.92
N LEU A 244 -19.48 -15.93 13.57
CA LEU A 244 -18.79 -16.42 14.78
C LEU A 244 -19.72 -16.44 15.99
N ILE A 245 -20.59 -15.44 16.16
CA ILE A 245 -21.60 -15.38 17.22
C ILE A 245 -22.57 -16.56 17.08
N GLU A 246 -23.15 -16.75 15.89
CA GLU A 246 -24.07 -17.87 15.62
C GLU A 246 -23.44 -19.24 15.89
N LYS A 247 -22.15 -19.40 15.51
CA LYS A 247 -21.41 -20.64 15.80
C LYS A 247 -21.24 -20.88 17.31
N HIS A 248 -20.93 -19.81 18.04
CA HIS A 248 -20.75 -19.87 19.48
C HIS A 248 -22.07 -20.22 20.19
N GLU A 249 -23.19 -19.60 19.81
CA GLU A 249 -24.50 -19.87 20.36
C GLU A 249 -24.94 -21.34 20.14
N LYS A 250 -24.76 -21.86 18.92
CA LYS A 250 -25.05 -23.27 18.59
C LYS A 250 -24.24 -24.24 19.45
N ASN A 251 -22.96 -23.95 19.67
CA ASN A 251 -22.08 -24.79 20.47
C ASN A 251 -22.44 -24.75 21.99
N SER A 252 -22.99 -23.61 22.45
CA SER A 252 -23.38 -23.41 23.83
C SER A 252 -24.74 -24.09 24.18
N THR A 253 -25.58 -24.29 23.15
CA THR A 253 -26.93 -24.93 23.31
C THR A 253 -26.89 -26.44 23.12
N THR A 254 -25.79 -27.03 22.64
CA THR A 254 -25.65 -28.49 22.54
C THR A 254 -25.33 -29.05 23.95
N PRO A 255 -26.18 -29.91 24.56
CA PRO A 255 -25.90 -30.52 25.88
C PRO A 255 -24.58 -31.29 25.78
N LYS A 256 -23.66 -31.05 26.72
CA LYS A 256 -22.52 -31.96 26.92
C LYS A 256 -23.07 -33.29 27.40
N THR A 257 -23.27 -34.22 26.48
CA THR A 257 -23.47 -35.63 26.84
C THR A 257 -22.22 -36.12 27.55
N HIS A 258 -22.35 -36.32 28.85
CA HIS A 258 -21.35 -36.97 29.71
C HIS A 258 -21.32 -38.47 29.47
#